data_f943d477f8812bde755a57ccadb8a931
#
_entry.id   f943d477f8812bde755a57ccadb8a931
#
_cell.length_a   1.000
_cell.length_b   1.000
_cell.length_c   1.000
_cell.angle_alpha   90.00
_cell.angle_beta   90.00
_cell.angle_gamma   90.00
#
_symmetry.space_group_name_H-M   'P 1'
#
loop_
_entity.id
_entity.type
_entity.pdbx_description
1 polymer ?
#
loop_
_entity_poly.entity_id
_entity_poly.type
_entity_poly.pdbx_seq_one_letter_code
_entity_poly.pdbx_strand_id
1 'polypeptide(L)'
;MIRVVRKVMNGVLKEQSIRLDDEGLATLMCEIENIVNQRPLTTISTHPKDIRPLTPNMLLTMRNSSMMPPGVFDKKDIYVRRRWRQVQYLADLFWGRWRKEYLPLMQKRQKWFFFLKRSIANWGTLSLL
;
A
#
# COMPACT_ATOMS: atom_id res chain seq x y z
N MET A 1 -11.58 0.25 -4.92
CA MET A 1 -10.73 -0.31 -3.84
C MET A 1 -10.87 -1.83 -3.74
N ILE A 2 -12.03 -2.39 -3.40
CA ILE A 2 -12.27 -3.84 -3.22
C ILE A 2 -11.82 -4.69 -4.43
N ARG A 3 -12.05 -4.22 -5.65
CA ARG A 3 -11.62 -4.93 -6.87
C ARG A 3 -10.10 -5.12 -6.93
N VAL A 4 -9.33 -4.10 -6.56
CA VAL A 4 -7.86 -4.16 -6.55
C VAL A 4 -7.37 -5.10 -5.44
N VAL A 5 -7.94 -5.00 -4.25
CA VAL A 5 -7.63 -5.90 -3.12
C VAL A 5 -7.86 -7.36 -3.52
N ARG A 6 -9.02 -7.67 -4.10
CA ARG A 6 -9.36 -9.03 -4.57
C ARG A 6 -8.39 -9.52 -5.64
N LYS A 7 -8.02 -8.66 -6.59
CA LYS A 7 -7.06 -9.01 -7.65
C LYS A 7 -5.69 -9.35 -7.06
N VAL A 8 -5.17 -8.51 -6.16
CA VAL A 8 -3.86 -8.72 -5.53
C VAL A 8 -3.88 -9.99 -4.67
N MET A 9 -4.90 -10.16 -3.83
CA MET A 9 -5.05 -11.35 -2.98
C MET A 9 -5.11 -12.65 -3.79
N ASN A 10 -5.96 -12.69 -4.82
CA ASN A 10 -6.07 -13.87 -5.67
C ASN A 10 -4.75 -14.17 -6.40
N GLY A 11 -4.01 -13.13 -6.78
CA GLY A 11 -2.69 -13.29 -7.38
C GLY A 11 -1.69 -13.94 -6.41
N VAL A 12 -1.65 -13.47 -5.16
CA VAL A 12 -0.76 -14.02 -4.11
C VAL A 12 -1.11 -15.47 -3.80
N LEU A 13 -2.39 -15.79 -3.58
CA LEU A 13 -2.84 -17.15 -3.26
C LEU A 13 -2.58 -18.14 -4.39
N LYS A 14 -2.81 -17.74 -5.66
CA LYS A 14 -2.53 -18.57 -6.84
C LYS A 14 -1.05 -18.87 -7.00
N GLU A 15 -0.21 -17.86 -6.86
CA GLU A 15 1.24 -17.99 -7.06
C GLU A 15 1.89 -18.93 -6.05
N GLN A 16 1.37 -18.93 -4.82
CA GLN A 16 1.92 -19.78 -3.76
C GLN A 16 1.27 -21.17 -3.70
N SER A 17 0.19 -21.41 -4.44
CA SER A 17 -0.58 -22.68 -4.43
C SER A 17 -0.95 -23.16 -3.02
N ILE A 18 -1.19 -22.23 -2.11
CA ILE A 18 -1.45 -22.51 -0.69
C ILE A 18 -2.97 -22.67 -0.48
N ARG A 19 -3.34 -23.72 0.22
CA ARG A 19 -4.67 -23.84 0.83
C ARG A 19 -4.57 -23.42 2.28
N LEU A 20 -5.17 -22.29 2.60
CA LEU A 20 -5.35 -21.85 3.97
C LEU A 20 -6.61 -22.47 4.56
N ASP A 21 -6.54 -22.82 5.86
CA ASP A 21 -7.74 -23.13 6.63
C ASP A 21 -8.58 -21.84 6.82
N ASP A 22 -9.84 -22.02 7.17
CA ASP A 22 -10.76 -20.88 7.37
C ASP A 22 -10.25 -19.88 8.41
N GLU A 23 -9.63 -20.36 9.50
CA GLU A 23 -9.00 -19.50 10.51
C GLU A 23 -7.80 -18.72 9.95
N GLY A 24 -6.94 -19.38 9.19
CA GLY A 24 -5.80 -18.75 8.54
C GLY A 24 -6.23 -17.72 7.52
N LEU A 25 -7.28 -18.01 6.77
CA LEU A 25 -7.87 -17.07 5.81
C LEU A 25 -8.47 -15.86 6.52
N ALA A 26 -9.24 -16.07 7.59
CA ALA A 26 -9.82 -14.99 8.39
C ALA A 26 -8.72 -14.07 8.97
N THR A 27 -7.66 -14.65 9.52
CA THR A 27 -6.51 -13.89 10.05
C THR A 27 -5.81 -13.11 8.94
N LEU A 28 -5.59 -13.72 7.77
CA LEU A 28 -5.00 -13.04 6.62
C LEU A 28 -5.87 -11.87 6.15
N MET A 29 -7.19 -12.03 6.15
CA MET A 29 -8.11 -10.96 5.77
C MET A 29 -8.05 -9.78 6.74
N CYS A 30 -7.91 -10.03 8.05
CA CYS A 30 -7.72 -8.97 9.04
C CYS A 30 -6.40 -8.20 8.81
N GLU A 31 -5.31 -8.90 8.50
CA GLU A 31 -4.03 -8.27 8.16
C GLU A 31 -4.12 -7.43 6.88
N ILE A 32 -4.78 -7.96 5.84
CA ILE A 32 -5.02 -7.24 4.59
C ILE A 32 -5.88 -5.99 4.82
N GLU A 33 -6.93 -6.10 5.63
CA GLU A 33 -7.77 -4.96 6.00
C GLU A 33 -6.94 -3.87 6.68
N ASN A 34 -6.10 -4.25 7.62
CA ASN A 34 -5.20 -3.33 8.30
C ASN A 34 -4.25 -2.62 7.32
N ILE A 35 -3.62 -3.37 6.41
CA ILE A 35 -2.74 -2.83 5.37
C ILE A 35 -3.48 -1.82 4.48
N VAL A 36 -4.67 -2.17 4.00
CA VAL A 36 -5.46 -1.32 3.11
C VAL A 36 -5.95 -0.06 3.82
N ASN A 37 -6.30 -0.16 5.10
CA ASN A 37 -6.76 0.96 5.91
C ASN A 37 -5.62 1.89 6.40
N GLN A 38 -4.37 1.54 6.17
CA GLN A 38 -3.22 2.43 6.38
C GLN A 38 -2.96 3.36 5.18
N ARG A 39 -3.68 3.22 4.09
CA ARG A 39 -3.50 4.11 2.94
C ARG A 39 -3.76 5.57 3.32
N PRO A 40 -2.96 6.53 2.83
CA PRO A 40 -3.21 7.94 3.08
C PRO A 40 -4.47 8.39 2.33
N LEU A 41 -5.33 9.14 3.02
CA LEU A 41 -6.50 9.81 2.45
C LEU A 41 -6.17 11.25 2.04
N THR A 42 -5.18 11.86 2.71
CA THR A 42 -4.71 13.21 2.44
C THR A 42 -3.36 13.18 1.74
N THR A 43 -2.99 14.30 1.13
CA THR A 43 -1.67 14.44 0.50
C THR A 43 -0.54 14.22 1.50
N ILE A 44 0.47 13.48 1.07
CA ILE A 44 1.70 13.27 1.85
C ILE A 44 2.59 14.48 1.62
N SER A 45 2.91 15.21 2.69
CA SER A 45 3.90 16.26 2.66
C SER A 45 5.32 15.71 2.78
N THR A 46 6.25 16.35 2.11
CA THR A 46 7.67 16.03 2.20
C THR A 46 8.37 16.75 3.35
N HIS A 47 7.67 17.66 4.03
CA HIS A 47 8.26 18.45 5.10
C HIS A 47 8.16 17.72 6.46
N PRO A 48 9.27 17.54 7.20
CA PRO A 48 9.29 16.74 8.44
C PRO A 48 8.44 17.30 9.59
N LYS A 49 8.04 18.58 9.53
CA LYS A 49 7.17 19.23 10.53
C LYS A 49 5.68 19.15 10.20
N ASP A 50 5.33 18.61 9.04
CA ASP A 50 3.94 18.53 8.64
C ASP A 50 3.19 17.41 9.34
N ILE A 51 1.89 17.62 9.48
CA ILE A 51 0.98 16.68 10.10
C ILE A 51 0.96 15.38 9.30
N ARG A 52 0.98 14.24 9.99
CA ARG A 52 0.87 12.93 9.36
C ARG A 52 -0.40 12.83 8.51
N PRO A 53 -0.33 12.16 7.34
CA PRO A 53 -1.50 12.01 6.49
C PRO A 53 -2.59 11.21 7.22
N LEU A 54 -3.82 11.66 7.07
CA LEU A 54 -4.99 10.98 7.63
C LEU A 54 -5.18 9.62 6.95
N THR A 55 -5.42 8.58 7.72
CA THR A 55 -5.71 7.23 7.22
C THR A 55 -7.06 6.71 7.72
N PRO A 56 -7.71 5.76 7.01
CA PRO A 56 -8.92 5.11 7.51
C PRO A 56 -8.75 4.48 8.89
N ASN A 57 -7.60 3.89 9.19
CA ASN A 57 -7.32 3.32 10.51
C ASN A 57 -7.38 4.36 11.62
N MET A 58 -6.87 5.55 11.38
CA MET A 58 -6.97 6.64 12.37
C MET A 58 -8.41 7.01 12.67
N LEU A 59 -9.28 6.99 11.65
CA LEU A 59 -10.70 7.29 11.82
C LEU A 59 -11.47 6.16 12.54
N LEU A 60 -11.13 4.91 12.23
CA LEU A 60 -11.83 3.73 12.75
C LEU A 60 -11.38 3.37 14.18
N THR A 61 -10.08 3.43 14.43
CA THR A 61 -9.50 2.95 15.70
C THR A 61 -9.03 4.06 16.63
N MET A 62 -9.02 5.30 16.14
CA MET A 62 -8.44 6.47 16.82
C MET A 62 -6.97 6.29 17.25
N ARG A 63 -6.27 5.37 16.59
CA ARG A 63 -4.85 5.05 16.82
C ARG A 63 -3.98 5.52 15.66
N ASN A 64 -2.85 6.10 15.99
CA ASN A 64 -1.92 6.67 15.01
C ASN A 64 -0.89 5.66 14.48
N SER A 65 -0.81 4.47 15.04
CA SER A 65 0.19 3.49 14.63
C SER A 65 -0.42 2.11 14.46
N SER A 66 -0.18 1.53 13.31
CA SER A 66 -0.23 0.10 13.12
C SER A 66 1.21 -0.42 13.26
N MET A 67 1.48 -1.09 14.35
CA MET A 67 2.73 -1.84 14.44
C MET A 67 2.56 -3.13 13.64
N MET A 68 3.31 -3.25 12.55
CA MET A 68 3.53 -4.57 11.98
C MET A 68 4.33 -5.41 13.00
N PRO A 69 3.96 -6.67 13.22
CA PRO A 69 4.74 -7.53 14.10
C PRO A 69 6.18 -7.61 13.60
N PRO A 70 7.17 -7.43 14.48
CA PRO A 70 8.57 -7.49 14.10
C PRO A 70 8.92 -8.90 13.64
N GLY A 71 9.52 -9.02 12.48
CA GLY A 71 10.01 -10.31 11.97
C GLY A 71 10.40 -10.24 10.51
N VAL A 72 11.33 -11.11 10.16
CA VAL A 72 11.64 -11.43 8.76
C VAL A 72 10.96 -12.75 8.45
N PHE A 73 10.13 -12.76 7.42
CA PHE A 73 9.38 -13.94 7.02
C PHE A 73 9.89 -14.42 5.67
N ASP A 74 10.25 -15.70 5.61
CA ASP A 74 10.81 -16.33 4.42
C ASP A 74 9.80 -17.27 3.75
N LYS A 75 10.06 -17.61 2.48
CA LYS A 75 9.28 -18.61 1.75
C LYS A 75 9.18 -19.96 2.47
N LYS A 76 10.16 -20.31 3.28
CA LYS A 76 10.17 -21.52 4.12
C LYS A 76 9.07 -21.50 5.17
N ASP A 77 8.64 -20.34 5.62
CA ASP A 77 7.60 -20.19 6.64
C ASP A 77 6.23 -20.67 6.17
N ILE A 78 6.01 -20.83 4.87
CA ILE A 78 4.80 -21.41 4.28
C ILE A 78 4.58 -22.85 4.73
N TYR A 79 5.67 -23.60 4.90
CA TYR A 79 5.64 -25.04 5.20
C TYR A 79 5.78 -25.33 6.70
N VAL A 80 5.92 -24.30 7.53
CA VAL A 80 6.07 -24.44 8.98
C VAL A 80 4.67 -24.63 9.60
N ARG A 81 4.57 -25.54 10.59
CA ARG A 81 3.32 -25.78 11.35
C ARG A 81 2.77 -24.55 12.08
N ARG A 82 3.53 -23.49 12.21
CA ARG A 82 3.09 -22.24 12.84
C ARG A 82 2.31 -21.40 11.84
N ARG A 83 1.00 -21.56 11.81
CA ARG A 83 0.04 -20.86 10.95
C ARG A 83 0.24 -19.36 10.93
N TRP A 84 0.57 -18.77 12.09
CA TRP A 84 0.82 -17.33 12.19
C TRP A 84 1.96 -16.85 11.27
N ARG A 85 3.09 -17.58 11.21
CA ARG A 85 4.20 -17.21 10.32
C ARG A 85 3.81 -17.30 8.85
N GLN A 86 3.03 -18.31 8.50
CA GLN A 86 2.48 -18.46 7.15
C GLN A 86 1.59 -17.27 6.76
N VAL A 87 0.70 -16.85 7.65
CA VAL A 87 -0.17 -15.70 7.44
C VAL A 87 0.64 -14.41 7.29
N GLN A 88 1.64 -14.19 8.15
CA GLN A 88 2.49 -13.01 8.07
C GLN A 88 3.30 -12.95 6.78
N TYR A 89 3.84 -14.07 6.32
CA TYR A 89 4.52 -14.14 5.04
C TYR A 89 3.59 -13.77 3.87
N LEU A 90 2.35 -14.28 3.88
CA LEU A 90 1.37 -13.94 2.85
C LEU A 90 0.94 -12.47 2.92
N ALA A 91 0.86 -11.90 4.11
CA ALA A 91 0.59 -10.47 4.30
C ALA A 91 1.74 -9.60 3.75
N ASP A 92 3.00 -10.01 3.93
CA ASP A 92 4.16 -9.33 3.36
C ASP A 92 4.17 -9.39 1.83
N LEU A 93 3.83 -10.54 1.24
CA LEU A 93 3.67 -10.67 -0.21
C LEU A 93 2.54 -9.79 -0.73
N PHE A 94 1.41 -9.76 -0.02
CA PHE A 94 0.31 -8.87 -0.35
C PHE A 94 0.74 -7.40 -0.30
N TRP A 95 1.44 -6.98 0.76
CA TRP A 95 1.96 -5.63 0.91
C TRP A 95 2.87 -5.23 -0.25
N GLY A 96 3.82 -6.09 -0.62
CA GLY A 96 4.74 -5.83 -1.73
C GLY A 96 4.00 -5.62 -3.07
N ARG A 97 2.98 -6.44 -3.34
CA ARG A 97 2.14 -6.32 -4.54
C ARG A 97 1.21 -5.11 -4.48
N TRP A 98 0.54 -4.92 -3.36
CA TRP A 98 -0.33 -3.78 -3.12
C TRP A 98 0.39 -2.46 -3.37
N ARG A 99 1.59 -2.34 -2.83
CA ARG A 99 2.43 -1.16 -3.03
C ARG A 99 2.75 -0.92 -4.50
N LYS A 100 3.05 -1.96 -5.27
CA LYS A 100 3.35 -1.85 -6.70
C LYS A 100 2.13 -1.53 -7.56
N GLU A 101 0.97 -2.07 -7.22
CA GLU A 101 -0.26 -1.88 -8.01
C GLU A 101 -1.04 -0.61 -7.61
N TYR A 102 -1.02 -0.25 -6.35
CA TYR A 102 -1.82 0.86 -5.82
C TYR A 102 -1.09 2.21 -5.82
N LEU A 103 0.17 2.25 -5.43
CA LEU A 103 0.93 3.50 -5.37
C LEU A 103 1.03 4.24 -6.71
N PRO A 104 1.22 3.56 -7.86
CA PRO A 104 1.23 4.25 -9.15
C PRO A 104 -0.11 4.91 -9.50
N LEU A 105 -1.23 4.39 -8.97
CA LEU A 105 -2.56 4.99 -9.18
C LEU A 105 -2.74 6.29 -8.41
N MET A 106 -2.03 6.45 -7.29
CA MET A 106 -2.08 7.67 -6.46
C MET A 106 -1.10 8.75 -6.92
N GLN A 107 -0.08 8.38 -7.67
CA GLN A 107 0.86 9.36 -8.21
C GLN A 107 0.16 10.18 -9.31
N LYS A 108 -0.02 11.48 -9.06
CA LYS A 108 -0.41 12.42 -10.12
C LYS A 108 0.61 12.32 -11.23
N ARG A 109 0.20 12.00 -12.44
CA ARG A 109 1.09 11.91 -13.60
C ARG A 109 1.83 13.24 -13.78
N GLN A 110 3.13 13.27 -13.50
CA GLN A 110 3.97 14.45 -13.59
C GLN A 110 4.08 15.03 -15.01
N LYS A 111 3.64 14.30 -16.04
CA LYS A 111 3.68 14.76 -17.42
C LYS A 111 3.02 16.13 -17.65
N TRP A 112 1.97 16.46 -16.89
CA TRP A 112 1.30 17.76 -17.02
C TRP A 112 2.07 18.93 -16.41
N PHE A 113 2.89 18.70 -15.39
CA PHE A 113 3.71 19.74 -14.78
C PHE A 113 4.87 20.20 -15.67
N PHE A 114 5.44 19.29 -16.45
CA PHE A 114 6.50 19.65 -17.39
C PHE A 114 5.97 20.52 -18.55
N PHE A 115 4.78 20.26 -19.04
CA PHE A 115 4.17 21.07 -20.09
C PHE A 115 3.81 22.47 -19.60
N LEU A 116 3.23 22.60 -18.41
CA LEU A 116 2.92 23.90 -17.82
C LEU A 116 4.17 24.74 -17.54
N LYS A 117 5.23 24.13 -17.02
CA LYS A 117 6.48 24.83 -16.74
C LYS A 117 7.17 25.29 -18.02
N ARG A 118 7.11 24.51 -19.09
CA ARG A 118 7.67 24.87 -20.40
C ARG A 118 6.84 25.96 -21.09
N SER A 119 5.51 25.95 -20.94
CA SER A 119 4.63 26.97 -21.48
C SER A 119 4.86 28.32 -20.77
N ILE A 120 4.96 28.33 -19.45
CA ILE A 120 5.22 29.55 -18.67
C ILE A 120 6.60 30.12 -18.96
N ALA A 121 7.62 29.28 -19.15
CA ALA A 121 8.95 29.73 -19.52
C ALA A 121 9.01 30.41 -20.90
N ASN A 122 8.19 29.94 -21.86
CA ASN A 122 8.11 30.57 -23.19
C ASN A 122 7.33 31.90 -23.21
N TRP A 123 6.39 32.11 -22.28
CA TRP A 123 5.66 33.35 -22.15
C TRP A 123 6.51 34.48 -21.51
N GLY A 124 7.44 34.10 -20.63
CA GLY A 124 8.34 35.04 -19.96
C GLY A 124 9.39 35.68 -20.88
N THR A 125 9.71 35.08 -22.04
CA THR A 125 10.66 35.57 -23.01
C THR A 125 10.06 36.45 -24.11
N LEU A 126 8.72 36.45 -24.25
CA LEU A 126 8.00 37.28 -25.25
C LEU A 126 7.59 38.67 -24.73
N SER A 127 7.79 38.93 -23.45
CA SER A 127 7.41 40.20 -22.78
C SER A 127 8.58 41.20 -22.65
N LEU A 128 9.74 40.95 -23.26
CA LEU A 128 10.92 41.82 -23.22
C LEU A 128 11.42 42.20 -24.62
N LEU A 129 10.54 42.20 -25.62
CA LEU A 129 10.81 42.85 -26.91
C LEU A 129 9.71 43.94 -27.14
#